data_77da89661303557b8524599188c7c604
#
_entry.id   77da89661303557b8524599188c7c604
#
_cell.length_a   1.000
_cell.length_b   1.000
_cell.length_c   1.000
_cell.angle_alpha   90.00
_cell.angle_beta   90.00
_cell.angle_gamma   90.00
#
_symmetry.space_group_name_H-M   'P 1'
#
loop_
_entity.id
_entity.type
_entity.pdbx_description
1 polymer ?
#
loop_
_entity_poly.entity_id
_entity_poly.type
_entity_poly.pdbx_seq_one_letter_code
_entity_poly.pdbx_strand_id
1 'polypeptide(L)'
;MTMLLIGEPSLYSPSRRPSHQGQIIKLSPRKFANLPAPIIRALEARRCLIPQTDYKTKKKINVISGSFRTAGQKDWAAMCSRNGISSILVFWNGSPTSVAEVARMNETCWRALSVVGRQYILEHYEAYKEAGALKPPPIDHEGIDDGFCEKASTVRYWYRGKWLDLQGAD
;
A
#
# COMPACT_ATOMS: atom_id res chain seq x y z
N MET A 1 -28.12 36.98 -54.32
CA MET A 1 -27.23 37.57 -53.27
C MET A 1 -27.23 36.59 -52.10
N THR A 2 -26.28 35.68 -52.14
CA THR A 2 -26.24 34.52 -51.19
C THR A 2 -25.19 34.81 -50.14
N MET A 3 -25.61 34.93 -48.89
CA MET A 3 -24.76 35.27 -47.73
C MET A 3 -24.21 33.98 -47.13
N LEU A 4 -22.90 33.76 -47.27
CA LEU A 4 -22.18 32.67 -46.62
C LEU A 4 -21.92 33.06 -45.15
N LEU A 5 -22.51 32.26 -44.25
CA LEU A 5 -22.18 32.29 -42.83
C LEU A 5 -20.90 31.45 -42.58
N ILE A 6 -19.80 32.13 -42.23
CA ILE A 6 -18.56 31.50 -41.84
C ILE A 6 -18.69 31.19 -40.33
N GLY A 7 -18.79 29.91 -39.99
CA GLY A 7 -18.78 29.45 -38.61
C GLY A 7 -17.35 29.52 -38.03
N GLU A 8 -17.16 30.23 -36.91
CA GLU A 8 -15.91 30.30 -36.19
C GLU A 8 -15.61 28.95 -35.48
N PRO A 9 -14.38 28.42 -35.53
CA PRO A 9 -14.01 27.25 -34.77
C PRO A 9 -13.87 27.60 -33.27
N SER A 10 -14.72 27.00 -32.46
CA SER A 10 -14.64 27.06 -30.98
C SER A 10 -13.35 26.45 -30.49
N LEU A 11 -12.42 27.26 -30.00
CA LEU A 11 -11.21 26.87 -29.32
C LEU A 11 -11.56 26.44 -27.85
N TYR A 12 -12.25 25.32 -27.70
CA TYR A 12 -12.42 24.70 -26.41
C TYR A 12 -11.13 23.93 -26.07
N SER A 13 -10.20 24.58 -25.39
CA SER A 13 -9.02 23.95 -24.80
C SER A 13 -9.45 23.30 -23.50
N PRO A 14 -9.43 21.97 -23.34
CA PRO A 14 -9.69 21.35 -22.06
C PRO A 14 -8.57 21.74 -21.10
N SER A 15 -8.89 22.59 -20.12
CA SER A 15 -7.99 22.90 -19.02
C SER A 15 -7.64 21.59 -18.30
N ARG A 16 -6.42 21.10 -18.48
CA ARG A 16 -5.86 20.02 -17.66
C ARG A 16 -5.84 20.54 -16.21
N ARG A 17 -6.80 20.07 -15.41
CA ARG A 17 -6.67 20.20 -13.96
C ARG A 17 -5.35 19.56 -13.58
N PRO A 18 -4.46 20.23 -12.84
CA PRO A 18 -3.27 19.57 -12.32
C PRO A 18 -3.78 18.47 -11.39
N SER A 19 -3.49 17.22 -11.76
CA SER A 19 -3.66 16.11 -10.83
C SER A 19 -2.76 16.40 -9.63
N HIS A 20 -3.33 16.53 -8.43
CA HIS A 20 -2.59 16.59 -7.18
C HIS A 20 -1.96 15.21 -6.89
N GLN A 21 -1.18 14.70 -7.83
CA GLN A 21 -0.24 13.61 -7.57
C GLN A 21 0.98 14.25 -6.90
N GLY A 22 0.90 14.38 -5.57
CA GLY A 22 2.06 14.77 -4.79
C GLY A 22 3.24 13.86 -5.18
N GLN A 23 4.40 14.47 -5.41
CA GLN A 23 5.60 13.73 -5.79
C GLN A 23 5.91 12.68 -4.71
N ILE A 24 5.88 11.38 -5.07
CA ILE A 24 6.22 10.30 -4.15
C ILE A 24 7.71 10.38 -3.84
N ILE A 25 8.04 10.73 -2.60
CA ILE A 25 9.42 10.75 -2.10
C ILE A 25 9.81 9.31 -1.77
N LYS A 26 10.99 8.88 -2.19
CA LYS A 26 11.52 7.53 -1.93
C LYS A 26 12.75 7.62 -1.03
N LEU A 27 12.68 6.94 0.11
CA LEU A 27 13.77 6.94 1.10
C LEU A 27 14.56 5.62 1.06
N SER A 28 15.86 5.71 1.31
CA SER A 28 16.68 4.52 1.56
C SER A 28 16.22 3.82 2.84
N PRO A 29 16.27 2.46 2.91
CA PRO A 29 15.96 1.69 4.13
C PRO A 29 16.74 2.14 5.36
N ARG A 30 17.96 2.65 5.21
CA ARG A 30 18.79 3.20 6.31
C ARG A 30 18.16 4.41 7.02
N LYS A 31 17.18 5.05 6.41
CA LYS A 31 16.48 6.18 7.05
C LYS A 31 15.47 5.75 8.10
N PHE A 32 15.23 4.44 8.27
CA PHE A 32 14.29 3.86 9.23
C PHE A 32 15.02 3.24 10.40
N ALA A 33 15.22 4.02 11.47
CA ALA A 33 15.99 3.62 12.64
C ALA A 33 15.41 2.41 13.41
N ASN A 34 14.12 2.15 13.25
CA ASN A 34 13.41 1.03 13.86
C ASN A 34 13.59 -0.29 13.12
N LEU A 35 14.06 -0.27 11.84
CA LEU A 35 14.30 -1.49 11.08
C LEU A 35 15.54 -2.24 11.59
N PRO A 36 15.45 -3.55 11.79
CA PRO A 36 16.63 -4.37 12.09
C PRO A 36 17.68 -4.30 10.98
N ALA A 37 18.96 -4.19 11.35
CA ALA A 37 20.07 -4.09 10.39
C ALA A 37 20.11 -5.22 9.34
N PRO A 38 19.79 -6.50 9.64
CA PRO A 38 19.69 -7.54 8.62
C PRO A 38 18.61 -7.28 7.57
N ILE A 39 17.46 -6.73 7.97
CA ILE A 39 16.37 -6.38 7.07
C ILE A 39 16.76 -5.18 6.18
N ILE A 40 17.43 -4.17 6.75
CA ILE A 40 17.97 -3.05 5.97
C ILE A 40 18.86 -3.58 4.85
N ARG A 41 19.84 -4.45 5.16
CA ARG A 41 20.73 -5.05 4.15
C ARG A 41 19.96 -5.86 3.10
N ALA A 42 18.95 -6.61 3.51
CA ALA A 42 18.12 -7.41 2.61
C ALA A 42 17.29 -6.54 1.64
N LEU A 43 16.79 -5.39 2.10
CA LEU A 43 16.10 -4.41 1.26
C LEU A 43 17.06 -3.72 0.29
N GLU A 44 18.25 -3.33 0.76
CA GLU A 44 19.29 -2.72 -0.08
C GLU A 44 19.80 -3.66 -1.17
N ALA A 45 20.05 -4.93 -0.83
CA ALA A 45 20.45 -5.96 -1.81
C ALA A 45 19.39 -6.14 -2.91
N ARG A 46 18.12 -5.90 -2.59
CA ARG A 46 17.01 -5.89 -3.55
C ARG A 46 16.81 -4.55 -4.26
N ARG A 47 17.66 -3.56 -3.97
CA ARG A 47 17.55 -2.18 -4.48
C ARG A 47 16.20 -1.52 -4.17
N CYS A 48 15.62 -1.84 -3.02
CA CYS A 48 14.37 -1.25 -2.56
C CYS A 48 14.57 0.19 -2.11
N LEU A 49 13.71 1.08 -2.56
CA LEU A 49 13.45 2.37 -1.94
C LEU A 49 12.07 2.34 -1.28
N ILE A 50 11.89 3.04 -0.17
CA ILE A 50 10.64 3.03 0.59
C ILE A 50 9.87 4.31 0.26
N PRO A 51 8.73 4.22 -0.47
CA PRO A 51 7.94 5.38 -0.87
C PRO A 51 7.26 6.00 0.35
N GLN A 52 7.12 7.33 0.34
CA GLN A 52 6.44 8.12 1.35
C GLN A 52 5.27 8.86 0.72
N THR A 53 4.13 8.91 1.39
CA THR A 53 2.91 9.54 0.86
C THR A 53 2.84 11.03 1.14
N ASP A 54 3.43 11.48 2.25
CA ASP A 54 3.35 12.87 2.67
C ASP A 54 4.69 13.35 3.20
N TYR A 55 5.26 14.33 2.49
CA TYR A 55 6.48 15.01 2.89
C TYR A 55 6.23 16.13 3.92
N LYS A 56 4.97 16.46 4.22
CA LYS A 56 4.64 17.45 5.25
C LYS A 56 4.67 16.84 6.65
N THR A 57 4.46 15.54 6.77
CA THR A 57 4.56 14.85 8.05
C THR A 57 6.00 14.42 8.30
N LYS A 58 6.52 14.70 9.51
CA LYS A 58 7.84 14.22 9.94
C LYS A 58 7.87 12.70 10.17
N LYS A 59 6.71 12.05 10.20
CA LYS A 59 6.58 10.62 10.46
C LYS A 59 6.83 9.82 9.18
N LYS A 60 7.85 8.97 9.22
CA LYS A 60 8.11 8.01 8.13
C LYS A 60 7.11 6.88 8.20
N ILE A 61 6.59 6.50 7.03
CA ILE A 61 5.60 5.43 6.86
C ILE A 61 6.14 4.31 5.98
N ASN A 62 5.33 3.29 5.76
CA ASN A 62 5.62 2.16 4.88
C ASN A 62 6.72 1.20 5.39
N VAL A 63 6.99 1.27 6.70
CA VAL A 63 7.71 0.24 7.46
C VAL A 63 6.93 0.00 8.74
N ILE A 64 6.45 -1.21 8.91
CA ILE A 64 5.62 -1.63 10.04
C ILE A 64 6.11 -2.95 10.62
N SER A 65 5.77 -3.22 11.87
CA SER A 65 5.98 -4.53 12.50
C SER A 65 4.70 -4.98 13.19
N GLY A 66 4.41 -6.27 13.11
CA GLY A 66 3.22 -6.87 13.68
C GLY A 66 3.31 -8.39 13.66
N SER A 67 2.23 -9.04 14.03
CA SER A 67 2.08 -10.50 14.02
C SER A 67 1.27 -10.93 12.79
N PHE A 68 1.91 -10.94 11.61
CA PHE A 68 1.20 -11.12 10.32
C PHE A 68 1.00 -12.58 9.92
N ARG A 69 1.64 -13.54 10.61
CA ARG A 69 1.51 -14.98 10.32
C ARG A 69 0.93 -15.76 11.48
N THR A 70 1.34 -15.43 12.69
CA THR A 70 0.94 -16.14 13.91
C THR A 70 0.93 -15.13 15.05
N ALA A 71 -0.08 -15.20 15.91
CA ALA A 71 -0.16 -14.34 17.11
C ALA A 71 1.12 -14.41 17.94
N GLY A 72 1.64 -13.24 18.34
CA GLY A 72 2.87 -13.11 19.13
C GLY A 72 4.17 -13.25 18.33
N GLN A 73 4.14 -13.63 17.05
CA GLN A 73 5.32 -13.58 16.19
C GLN A 73 5.63 -12.13 15.79
N LYS A 74 6.89 -11.75 15.83
CA LYS A 74 7.28 -10.40 15.38
C LYS A 74 7.77 -10.42 13.94
N ASP A 75 6.84 -10.11 13.03
CA ASP A 75 7.12 -9.93 11.62
C ASP A 75 7.41 -8.46 11.28
N TRP A 76 8.05 -8.23 10.16
CA TRP A 76 8.23 -6.88 9.60
C TRP A 76 7.66 -6.82 8.20
N ALA A 77 7.05 -5.69 7.85
CA ALA A 77 6.65 -5.42 6.48
C ALA A 77 7.18 -4.06 6.04
N ALA A 78 7.69 -4.02 4.82
CA ALA A 78 8.19 -2.79 4.20
C ALA A 78 7.70 -2.68 2.76
N MET A 79 7.23 -1.49 2.37
CA MET A 79 6.97 -1.19 0.97
C MET A 79 8.30 -1.09 0.22
N CYS A 80 8.43 -1.82 -0.86
CA CYS A 80 9.59 -1.81 -1.74
C CYS A 80 9.21 -1.25 -3.10
N SER A 81 9.77 -0.10 -3.45
CA SER A 81 9.63 0.53 -4.76
C SER A 81 10.86 0.27 -5.61
N ARG A 82 10.66 -0.26 -6.82
CA ARG A 82 11.72 -0.50 -7.82
C ARG A 82 11.16 -0.28 -9.23
N ASN A 83 11.81 0.55 -10.02
CA ASN A 83 11.48 0.76 -11.44
C ASN A 83 9.98 1.06 -11.69
N GLY A 84 9.38 1.91 -10.85
CA GLY A 84 7.96 2.27 -10.99
C GLY A 84 6.97 1.17 -10.56
N ILE A 85 7.45 0.12 -9.88
CA ILE A 85 6.64 -0.94 -9.30
C ILE A 85 6.84 -0.96 -7.80
N SER A 86 5.78 -1.02 -7.03
CA SER A 86 5.81 -1.22 -5.59
C SER A 86 5.23 -2.57 -5.18
N SER A 87 5.81 -3.17 -4.15
CA SER A 87 5.33 -4.39 -3.50
C SER A 87 5.55 -4.31 -2.00
N ILE A 88 4.84 -5.12 -1.24
CA ILE A 88 5.04 -5.28 0.20
C ILE A 88 5.97 -6.48 0.39
N LEU A 89 7.12 -6.27 1.03
CA LEU A 89 8.01 -7.34 1.44
C LEU A 89 7.79 -7.64 2.92
N VAL A 90 7.35 -8.85 3.23
CA VAL A 90 7.10 -9.32 4.60
C VAL A 90 8.22 -10.25 5.02
N PHE A 91 8.91 -9.88 6.09
CA PHE A 91 10.04 -10.59 6.69
C PHE A 91 9.54 -11.38 7.91
N TRP A 92 9.32 -12.67 7.73
CA TRP A 92 8.79 -13.56 8.76
C TRP A 92 9.76 -13.70 9.92
N ASN A 93 9.25 -13.49 11.14
CA ASN A 93 10.04 -13.52 12.37
C ASN A 93 11.32 -12.66 12.30
N GLY A 94 11.27 -11.55 11.58
CA GLY A 94 12.42 -10.66 11.38
C GLY A 94 13.58 -11.26 10.56
N SER A 95 13.38 -12.39 9.91
CA SER A 95 14.41 -13.07 9.11
C SER A 95 14.64 -12.37 7.77
N PRO A 96 15.89 -12.02 7.41
CA PRO A 96 16.21 -11.40 6.12
C PRO A 96 16.11 -12.38 4.94
N THR A 97 16.05 -13.69 5.20
CA THR A 97 16.00 -14.75 4.19
C THR A 97 14.61 -15.37 4.03
N SER A 98 13.75 -15.26 5.04
CA SER A 98 12.37 -15.73 4.99
C SER A 98 11.44 -14.57 4.63
N VAL A 99 11.28 -14.32 3.32
CA VAL A 99 10.61 -13.15 2.79
C VAL A 99 9.47 -13.54 1.85
N ALA A 100 8.30 -12.96 2.06
CA ALA A 100 7.19 -13.01 1.11
C ALA A 100 7.05 -11.66 0.39
N GLU A 101 6.74 -11.70 -0.91
CA GLU A 101 6.36 -10.51 -1.69
C GLU A 101 4.86 -10.54 -1.93
N VAL A 102 4.18 -9.42 -1.61
CA VAL A 102 2.72 -9.30 -1.66
C VAL A 102 2.34 -8.02 -2.39
N ALA A 103 1.16 -8.01 -2.99
CA ALA A 103 0.51 -6.81 -3.53
C ALA A 103 1.40 -6.00 -4.48
N ARG A 104 2.02 -6.67 -5.44
CA ARG A 104 2.84 -6.05 -6.48
C ARG A 104 1.96 -5.27 -7.46
N MET A 105 2.24 -3.97 -7.65
CA MET A 105 1.49 -3.11 -8.57
C MET A 105 2.33 -1.97 -9.13
N ASN A 106 1.89 -1.38 -10.23
CA ASN A 106 2.51 -0.17 -10.78
C ASN A 106 2.26 1.02 -9.84
N GLU A 107 3.25 1.90 -9.70
CA GLU A 107 3.15 3.11 -8.89
C GLU A 107 2.41 4.21 -9.67
N THR A 108 1.09 4.12 -9.73
CA THR A 108 0.23 5.15 -10.32
C THR A 108 -0.18 6.21 -9.31
N CYS A 109 -0.10 5.88 -8.01
CA CYS A 109 -0.41 6.76 -6.89
C CYS A 109 0.32 6.30 -5.63
N TRP A 110 0.18 7.05 -4.53
CA TRP A 110 0.77 6.69 -3.26
C TRP A 110 0.08 5.48 -2.61
N ARG A 111 0.82 4.79 -1.77
CA ARG A 111 0.36 3.71 -0.90
C ARG A 111 0.84 3.93 0.52
N ALA A 112 0.05 3.47 1.50
CA ALA A 112 0.39 3.53 2.92
C ALA A 112 0.08 2.20 3.60
N LEU A 113 1.00 1.73 4.45
CA LEU A 113 0.82 0.52 5.24
C LEU A 113 0.47 0.85 6.68
N SER A 114 -0.51 0.14 7.23
CA SER A 114 -0.78 0.11 8.67
C SER A 114 -1.02 -1.32 9.16
N VAL A 115 -0.91 -1.50 10.48
CA VAL A 115 -1.23 -2.78 11.14
C VAL A 115 -2.69 -2.71 11.58
N VAL A 116 -3.46 -3.75 11.27
CA VAL A 116 -4.88 -3.84 11.65
C VAL A 116 -5.15 -5.16 12.37
N GLY A 117 -6.00 -5.07 13.39
CA GLY A 117 -6.41 -6.21 14.18
C GLY A 117 -7.78 -6.77 13.78
N ARG A 118 -8.21 -7.78 14.55
CA ARG A 118 -9.48 -8.48 14.35
C ARG A 118 -10.70 -7.54 14.25
N GLN A 119 -10.80 -6.56 15.16
CA GLN A 119 -11.95 -5.67 15.20
C GLN A 119 -12.11 -4.91 13.88
N TYR A 120 -11.04 -4.27 13.40
CA TYR A 120 -11.02 -3.55 12.13
C TYR A 120 -11.49 -4.44 10.95
N ILE A 121 -10.94 -5.65 10.84
CA ILE A 121 -11.26 -6.59 9.76
C ILE A 121 -12.74 -6.97 9.78
N LEU A 122 -13.28 -7.26 10.96
CA LEU A 122 -14.68 -7.68 11.10
C LEU A 122 -15.66 -6.52 10.86
N GLU A 123 -15.35 -5.32 11.34
CA GLU A 123 -16.16 -4.11 11.10
C GLU A 123 -16.28 -3.79 9.61
N HIS A 124 -15.16 -3.85 8.87
CA HIS A 124 -15.17 -3.60 7.42
C HIS A 124 -15.88 -4.73 6.66
N TYR A 125 -15.73 -5.98 7.06
CA TYR A 125 -16.52 -7.06 6.50
C TYR A 125 -18.03 -6.84 6.70
N GLU A 126 -18.47 -6.51 7.91
CA GLU A 126 -19.89 -6.24 8.21
C GLU A 126 -20.45 -5.06 7.40
N ALA A 127 -19.64 -4.01 7.22
CA ALA A 127 -20.05 -2.83 6.46
C ALA A 127 -20.23 -3.11 4.95
N TYR A 128 -19.46 -4.05 4.39
CA TYR A 128 -19.43 -4.30 2.95
C TYR A 128 -19.89 -5.71 2.53
N LYS A 129 -20.38 -6.54 3.44
CA LYS A 129 -20.82 -7.91 3.12
C LYS A 129 -21.92 -7.97 2.07
N GLU A 130 -22.87 -7.04 2.11
CA GLU A 130 -23.94 -6.95 1.11
C GLU A 130 -23.44 -6.49 -0.26
N ALA A 131 -22.29 -5.79 -0.30
CA ALA A 131 -21.59 -5.43 -1.52
C ALA A 131 -20.64 -6.53 -2.04
N GLY A 132 -20.64 -7.71 -1.41
CA GLY A 132 -19.86 -8.85 -1.85
C GLY A 132 -18.47 -8.97 -1.24
N ALA A 133 -18.21 -8.30 -0.10
CA ALA A 133 -16.93 -8.45 0.60
C ALA A 133 -16.66 -9.92 0.96
N LEU A 134 -15.42 -10.35 0.79
CA LEU A 134 -14.99 -11.71 1.11
C LEU A 134 -15.13 -11.96 2.62
N LYS A 135 -15.87 -13.00 2.99
CA LYS A 135 -15.99 -13.41 4.39
C LYS A 135 -14.60 -13.77 4.95
N PRO A 136 -14.15 -13.09 6.01
CA PRO A 136 -12.86 -13.40 6.60
C PRO A 136 -12.86 -14.79 7.26
N PRO A 137 -11.69 -15.47 7.30
CA PRO A 137 -11.51 -16.66 8.11
C PRO A 137 -11.54 -16.28 9.60
N PRO A 138 -11.41 -17.25 10.53
CA PRO A 138 -11.11 -16.94 11.92
C PRO A 138 -9.88 -16.02 12.01
N ILE A 139 -10.04 -14.84 12.60
CA ILE A 139 -8.99 -13.85 12.75
C ILE A 139 -8.32 -14.05 14.10
N ASP A 140 -7.07 -14.52 14.11
CA ASP A 140 -6.27 -14.85 15.30
C ASP A 140 -4.94 -14.11 15.38
N HIS A 141 -4.58 -13.35 14.33
CA HIS A 141 -3.39 -12.50 14.28
C HIS A 141 -3.70 -11.19 13.52
N GLU A 142 -2.68 -10.33 13.34
CA GLU A 142 -2.83 -9.05 12.68
C GLU A 142 -2.77 -9.17 11.15
N GLY A 143 -3.39 -8.23 10.47
CA GLY A 143 -3.30 -8.02 9.02
C GLY A 143 -2.52 -6.76 8.66
N ILE A 144 -2.20 -6.62 7.38
CA ILE A 144 -1.59 -5.43 6.80
C ILE A 144 -2.66 -4.69 6.01
N ASP A 145 -3.04 -3.50 6.45
CA ASP A 145 -3.90 -2.62 5.67
C ASP A 145 -3.04 -1.86 4.66
N ASP A 146 -3.34 -2.04 3.40
CA ASP A 146 -2.66 -1.50 2.23
C ASP A 146 -3.55 -0.44 1.59
N GLY A 147 -3.47 0.79 2.09
CA GLY A 147 -4.22 1.93 1.58
C GLY A 147 -3.59 2.52 0.34
N PHE A 148 -4.41 2.98 -0.61
CA PHE A 148 -3.94 3.58 -1.86
C PHE A 148 -4.86 4.69 -2.36
N CYS A 149 -4.27 5.72 -2.94
CA CYS A 149 -4.94 6.78 -3.69
C CYS A 149 -6.03 7.56 -2.93
N GLU A 150 -6.01 7.62 -1.59
CA GLU A 150 -7.03 8.28 -0.74
C GLU A 150 -8.48 7.77 -0.99
N LYS A 151 -8.63 6.56 -1.51
CA LYS A 151 -9.93 6.06 -1.94
C LYS A 151 -10.32 4.74 -1.31
N ALA A 152 -9.35 3.87 -1.09
CA ALA A 152 -9.64 2.52 -0.62
C ALA A 152 -8.42 1.88 0.03
N SER A 153 -8.65 0.83 0.78
CA SER A 153 -7.60 -0.06 1.23
C SER A 153 -7.97 -1.54 1.05
N THR A 154 -6.96 -2.39 1.05
CA THR A 154 -7.12 -3.84 1.06
C THR A 154 -6.36 -4.41 2.25
N VAL A 155 -7.03 -5.18 3.08
CA VAL A 155 -6.34 -5.88 4.16
C VAL A 155 -5.72 -7.16 3.63
N ARG A 156 -4.39 -7.23 3.66
CA ARG A 156 -3.62 -8.43 3.33
C ARG A 156 -3.55 -9.30 4.58
N TYR A 157 -4.21 -10.45 4.55
CA TYR A 157 -4.30 -11.35 5.68
C TYR A 157 -3.74 -12.73 5.32
N TRP A 158 -2.75 -13.22 6.10
CA TRP A 158 -2.16 -14.53 5.87
C TRP A 158 -3.04 -15.63 6.46
N TYR A 159 -3.41 -16.62 5.66
CA TYR A 159 -4.21 -17.73 6.13
C TYR A 159 -3.89 -19.03 5.39
N ARG A 160 -3.52 -20.06 6.13
CA ARG A 160 -3.25 -21.41 5.59
C ARG A 160 -2.33 -21.43 4.37
N GLY A 161 -1.19 -20.72 4.47
CA GLY A 161 -0.16 -20.75 3.43
C GLY A 161 -0.35 -19.76 2.28
N LYS A 162 -1.36 -18.88 2.32
CA LYS A 162 -1.64 -17.88 1.28
C LYS A 162 -2.07 -16.54 1.85
N TRP A 163 -1.86 -15.49 1.08
CA TRP A 163 -2.43 -14.17 1.35
C TRP A 163 -3.85 -14.08 0.84
N LEU A 164 -4.73 -13.55 1.65
CA LEU A 164 -6.10 -13.20 1.30
C LEU A 164 -6.20 -11.68 1.19
N ASP A 165 -7.02 -11.22 0.26
CA ASP A 165 -7.38 -9.83 0.07
C ASP A 165 -8.76 -9.63 0.70
N LEU A 166 -8.79 -9.04 1.89
CA LEU A 166 -10.00 -8.73 2.63
C LEU A 166 -10.36 -7.25 2.46
N GLN A 167 -11.61 -6.91 2.74
CA GLN A 167 -12.08 -5.53 2.65
C GLN A 167 -11.39 -4.66 3.71
N GLY A 168 -10.86 -3.52 3.28
CA GLY A 168 -10.37 -2.43 4.11
C GLY A 168 -11.31 -1.22 4.04
N ALA A 169 -10.80 -0.05 4.41
CA ALA A 169 -11.55 1.21 4.32
C ALA A 169 -11.77 1.62 2.86
N ASP A 170 -12.88 2.34 2.63
CA ASP A 170 -13.28 2.92 1.34
C ASP A 170 -13.41 4.44 1.48
#